data_71937307eeebc0fa25ecf09ccc129df6
#
_entry.id   71937307eeebc0fa25ecf09ccc129df6
#
_cell.length_a   1.000
_cell.length_b   1.000
_cell.length_c   1.000
_cell.angle_alpha   90.00
_cell.angle_beta   90.00
_cell.angle_gamma   90.00
#
_symmetry.space_group_name_H-M   'P 1'
#
loop_
_entity.id
_entity.type
_entity.pdbx_description
1 polymer ?
#
loop_
_entity_poly.entity_id
_entity_poly.type
_entity_poly.pdbx_seq_one_letter_code
_entity_poly.pdbx_strand_id
1 'polypeptide(L)'
;NITIGSKRYLKNERESLKHDPSELNEVTRQFPFTEDEAFRDSIEGSLFNIGKIYQQIEYNDELFPNPVVKGNFVWKEKDKEAVFSPDVNGRFKVAWLPPEDQRNVIKTDRGKKVPPFGDRGCGGVDSYDLDATVDGRGSKGALHMYNKFHMEHPSNTFVLEYASRPPLAKIFYEDVLMAAVFYGYPILIENNKY
;
A
#
# COMPACT_ATOMS: atom_id res chain seq x y z
N ASN A 1 46.24 6.13 -18.16
CA ASN A 1 44.85 6.09 -18.65
C ASN A 1 44.06 5.20 -17.71
N ILE A 2 43.18 5.81 -16.89
CA ILE A 2 42.28 5.07 -16.05
C ILE A 2 41.08 4.73 -16.89
N THR A 3 40.92 3.47 -17.27
CA THR A 3 39.76 2.97 -17.98
C THR A 3 38.65 2.74 -16.95
N ILE A 4 37.65 3.60 -16.93
CA ILE A 4 36.45 3.41 -16.13
C ILE A 4 35.62 2.34 -16.84
N GLY A 5 35.30 1.23 -16.15
CA GLY A 5 34.44 0.19 -16.70
C GLY A 5 33.04 0.74 -17.03
N SER A 6 32.40 0.21 -18.08
CA SER A 6 31.10 0.68 -18.61
C SER A 6 30.02 0.80 -17.54
N LYS A 7 29.97 -0.15 -16.61
CA LYS A 7 28.99 -0.10 -15.49
C LYS A 7 29.23 1.07 -14.54
N ARG A 8 30.49 1.43 -14.28
CA ARG A 8 30.83 2.59 -13.44
C ARG A 8 30.53 3.91 -14.16
N TYR A 9 30.82 3.95 -15.46
CA TYR A 9 30.46 5.08 -16.31
C TYR A 9 28.95 5.37 -16.26
N LEU A 10 28.12 4.35 -16.53
CA LEU A 10 26.66 4.46 -16.50
C LEU A 10 26.12 4.84 -15.12
N LYS A 11 26.73 4.34 -14.02
CA LYS A 11 26.36 4.78 -12.68
C LYS A 11 26.63 6.27 -12.46
N ASN A 12 27.78 6.77 -12.88
CA ASN A 12 28.11 8.19 -12.76
C ASN A 12 27.19 9.06 -13.63
N GLU A 13 26.85 8.60 -14.82
CA GLU A 13 25.92 9.29 -15.71
C GLU A 13 24.52 9.36 -15.10
N ARG A 14 23.99 8.27 -14.57
CA ARG A 14 22.71 8.27 -13.84
C ARG A 14 22.72 9.19 -12.62
N GLU A 15 23.84 9.24 -11.89
CA GLU A 15 24.01 10.15 -10.74
C GLU A 15 23.93 11.61 -11.17
N SER A 16 24.55 11.96 -12.31
CA SER A 16 24.51 13.33 -12.84
C SER A 16 23.13 13.76 -13.32
N LEU A 17 22.27 12.80 -13.69
CA LEU A 17 20.91 13.03 -14.20
C LEU A 17 19.82 13.00 -13.13
N LYS A 18 20.18 12.84 -11.85
CA LYS A 18 19.19 12.84 -10.75
C LYS A 18 18.32 14.10 -10.66
N HIS A 19 18.80 15.20 -11.21
CA HIS A 19 18.05 16.45 -11.29
C HIS A 19 16.99 16.47 -12.40
N ASP A 20 17.09 15.56 -13.41
CA ASP A 20 16.12 15.38 -14.48
C ASP A 20 15.58 13.95 -14.49
N PRO A 21 14.42 13.71 -13.84
CA PRO A 21 13.83 12.37 -13.76
C PRO A 21 13.44 11.78 -15.13
N SER A 22 13.16 12.64 -16.13
CA SER A 22 12.78 12.19 -17.48
C SER A 22 13.98 11.60 -18.20
N GLU A 23 15.07 12.33 -18.23
CA GLU A 23 16.31 11.91 -18.88
C GLU A 23 16.94 10.70 -18.14
N LEU A 24 16.90 10.71 -16.80
CA LEU A 24 17.34 9.57 -16.00
C LEU A 24 16.56 8.30 -16.32
N ASN A 25 15.23 8.39 -16.47
CA ASN A 25 14.41 7.24 -16.83
C ASN A 25 14.74 6.71 -18.22
N GLU A 26 14.97 7.60 -19.18
CA GLU A 26 15.32 7.22 -20.55
C GLU A 26 16.69 6.51 -20.61
N VAL A 27 17.72 7.06 -19.94
CA VAL A 27 19.04 6.42 -19.84
C VAL A 27 18.97 5.09 -19.12
N THR A 28 18.12 4.96 -18.10
CA THR A 28 17.92 3.71 -17.36
C THR A 28 17.30 2.62 -18.25
N ARG A 29 16.33 2.99 -19.09
CA ARG A 29 15.70 2.08 -20.07
C ARG A 29 16.65 1.65 -21.18
N GLN A 30 17.43 2.59 -21.72
CA GLN A 30 18.37 2.32 -22.81
C GLN A 30 19.55 1.44 -22.36
N PHE A 31 19.99 1.60 -21.12
CA PHE A 31 21.13 0.87 -20.55
C PHE A 31 20.76 0.24 -19.21
N PRO A 32 19.84 -0.73 -19.21
CA PRO A 32 19.33 -1.31 -17.97
C PRO A 32 20.37 -2.17 -17.27
N PHE A 33 20.34 -2.18 -15.93
CA PHE A 33 21.11 -3.12 -15.11
C PHE A 33 20.30 -4.34 -14.69
N THR A 34 18.97 -4.26 -14.79
CA THR A 34 18.01 -5.33 -14.47
C THR A 34 16.93 -5.44 -15.55
N GLU A 35 16.20 -6.54 -15.57
CA GLU A 35 15.05 -6.72 -16.48
C GLU A 35 13.96 -5.68 -16.21
N ASP A 36 13.66 -5.39 -14.94
CA ASP A 36 12.66 -4.40 -14.57
C ASP A 36 12.99 -2.99 -15.08
N GLU A 37 14.25 -2.63 -15.11
CA GLU A 37 14.70 -1.37 -15.70
C GLU A 37 14.49 -1.31 -17.21
N ALA A 38 14.65 -2.45 -17.90
CA ALA A 38 14.47 -2.53 -19.35
C ALA A 38 13.01 -2.35 -19.78
N PHE A 39 12.07 -2.74 -18.94
CA PHE A 39 10.63 -2.68 -19.20
C PHE A 39 9.91 -1.51 -18.52
N ARG A 40 10.65 -0.54 -18.00
CA ARG A 40 10.05 0.69 -17.43
C ARG A 40 9.24 1.41 -18.49
N ASP A 41 8.07 1.92 -18.10
CA ASP A 41 7.22 2.72 -18.98
C ASP A 41 7.89 4.03 -19.39
N SER A 42 7.59 4.50 -20.60
CA SER A 42 7.99 5.82 -21.04
C SER A 42 7.21 6.88 -20.26
N ILE A 43 7.87 7.99 -19.93
CA ILE A 43 7.23 9.12 -19.24
C ILE A 43 6.26 9.86 -20.18
N GLU A 44 6.44 9.73 -21.49
CA GLU A 44 5.61 10.38 -22.50
C GLU A 44 4.17 9.82 -22.46
N GLY A 45 3.20 10.70 -22.26
CA GLY A 45 1.77 10.38 -22.24
C GLY A 45 1.20 9.94 -20.89
N SER A 46 1.99 9.82 -19.83
CA SER A 46 1.49 9.52 -18.50
C SER A 46 1.01 10.78 -17.78
N LEU A 47 -0.18 10.69 -17.13
CA LEU A 47 -0.67 11.73 -16.21
C LEU A 47 0.16 11.82 -14.92
N PHE A 48 0.92 10.77 -14.61
CA PHE A 48 1.76 10.69 -13.42
C PHE A 48 3.22 10.87 -13.78
N ASN A 49 3.98 11.46 -12.87
CA ASN A 49 5.43 11.54 -13.01
C ASN A 49 6.07 10.16 -12.72
N ILE A 50 6.18 9.35 -13.76
CA ILE A 50 6.69 7.98 -13.69
C ILE A 50 8.11 7.94 -13.09
N GLY A 51 8.97 8.90 -13.44
CA GLY A 51 10.31 9.01 -12.86
C GLY A 51 10.31 9.14 -11.35
N LYS A 52 9.42 9.98 -10.80
CA LYS A 52 9.26 10.11 -9.34
C LYS A 52 8.68 8.85 -8.69
N ILE A 53 7.82 8.13 -9.39
CA ILE A 53 7.29 6.85 -8.90
C ILE A 53 8.42 5.84 -8.75
N TYR A 54 9.27 5.67 -9.76
CA TYR A 54 10.41 4.77 -9.67
C TYR A 54 11.42 5.19 -8.61
N GLN A 55 11.72 6.47 -8.48
CA GLN A 55 12.58 6.98 -7.39
C GLN A 55 11.99 6.65 -6.01
N GLN A 56 10.67 6.74 -5.85
CA GLN A 56 10.01 6.39 -4.59
C GLN A 56 10.05 4.88 -4.32
N ILE A 57 9.90 4.05 -5.34
CA ILE A 57 10.01 2.59 -5.22
C ILE A 57 11.44 2.22 -4.78
N GLU A 58 12.46 2.73 -5.45
CA GLU A 58 13.86 2.51 -5.10
C GLU A 58 14.17 2.97 -3.66
N TYR A 59 13.68 4.15 -3.27
CA TYR A 59 13.81 4.67 -1.91
C TYR A 59 13.16 3.75 -0.88
N ASN A 60 11.97 3.23 -1.16
CA ASN A 60 11.28 2.31 -0.27
C ASN A 60 12.04 1.00 -0.12
N ASP A 61 12.57 0.44 -1.20
CA ASP A 61 13.33 -0.82 -1.19
C ASP A 61 14.64 -0.69 -0.41
N GLU A 62 15.29 0.47 -0.46
CA GLU A 62 16.54 0.74 0.27
C GLU A 62 16.31 1.01 1.77
N LEU A 63 15.28 1.77 2.12
CA LEU A 63 15.07 2.27 3.49
C LEU A 63 14.11 1.44 4.34
N PHE A 64 13.26 0.64 3.70
CA PHE A 64 12.32 -0.25 4.40
C PHE A 64 12.68 -1.72 4.15
N PRO A 65 13.74 -2.24 4.79
CA PRO A 65 14.17 -3.63 4.63
C PRO A 65 13.15 -4.64 5.19
N ASN A 66 12.10 -4.17 5.84
CA ASN A 66 11.03 -5.03 6.33
C ASN A 66 10.12 -5.40 5.16
N PRO A 67 10.13 -6.68 4.75
CA PRO A 67 9.29 -7.11 3.66
C PRO A 67 7.81 -6.89 4.00
N VAL A 68 7.05 -6.44 3.01
CA VAL A 68 5.60 -6.42 3.09
C VAL A 68 5.10 -7.85 3.34
N VAL A 69 4.42 -8.07 4.44
CA VAL A 69 3.91 -9.38 4.84
C VAL A 69 2.50 -9.56 4.31
N LYS A 70 2.26 -10.63 3.54
CA LYS A 70 0.91 -11.04 3.17
C LYS A 70 0.25 -11.79 4.31
N GLY A 71 -1.07 -11.62 4.45
CA GLY A 71 -1.83 -12.32 5.47
C GLY A 71 -3.30 -11.99 5.42
N ASN A 72 -4.01 -12.47 6.45
CA ASN A 72 -5.42 -12.19 6.65
C ASN A 72 -5.64 -11.71 8.09
N PHE A 73 -6.66 -10.87 8.28
CA PHE A 73 -7.19 -10.65 9.62
C PHE A 73 -8.24 -11.70 9.93
N VAL A 74 -8.28 -12.14 11.19
CA VAL A 74 -9.28 -13.06 11.70
C VAL A 74 -9.78 -12.56 13.05
N TRP A 75 -11.08 -12.74 13.32
CA TRP A 75 -11.64 -12.44 14.63
C TRP A 75 -11.14 -13.42 15.69
N LYS A 76 -10.52 -12.93 16.73
CA LYS A 76 -10.33 -13.67 17.97
C LYS A 76 -11.57 -13.55 18.87
N GLU A 77 -12.14 -12.35 18.95
CA GLU A 77 -13.46 -12.07 19.50
C GLU A 77 -14.22 -11.18 18.51
N LYS A 78 -15.36 -11.66 18.03
CA LYS A 78 -16.12 -10.98 16.98
C LYS A 78 -16.45 -9.54 17.36
N ASP A 79 -16.22 -8.60 16.44
CA ASP A 79 -16.48 -7.17 16.55
C ASP A 79 -15.72 -6.45 17.70
N LYS A 80 -14.69 -7.13 18.28
CA LYS A 80 -13.88 -6.58 19.37
C LYS A 80 -12.39 -6.77 19.18
N GLU A 81 -11.96 -7.97 18.85
CA GLU A 81 -10.53 -8.31 18.75
C GLU A 81 -10.24 -9.06 17.45
N ALA A 82 -9.49 -8.43 16.57
CA ALA A 82 -8.93 -9.03 15.36
C ALA A 82 -7.44 -9.32 15.54
N VAL A 83 -6.96 -10.35 14.87
CA VAL A 83 -5.54 -10.74 14.86
C VAL A 83 -5.08 -10.87 13.43
N PHE A 84 -3.89 -10.35 13.12
CA PHE A 84 -3.25 -10.56 11.82
C PHE A 84 -2.55 -11.92 11.81
N SER A 85 -2.87 -12.75 10.83
CA SER A 85 -2.26 -14.05 10.58
C SER A 85 -1.50 -14.03 9.26
N PRO A 86 -0.17 -14.16 9.26
CA PRO A 86 0.61 -14.25 8.04
C PRO A 86 0.18 -15.44 7.18
N ASP A 87 0.00 -15.22 5.88
CA ASP A 87 -0.39 -16.22 4.89
C ASP A 87 0.10 -15.75 3.52
N VAL A 88 0.87 -16.58 2.83
CA VAL A 88 1.40 -16.26 1.49
C VAL A 88 0.31 -16.01 0.45
N ASN A 89 -0.87 -16.60 0.66
CA ASN A 89 -2.06 -16.42 -0.16
C ASN A 89 -3.04 -15.39 0.43
N GLY A 90 -2.62 -14.70 1.49
CA GLY A 90 -3.44 -13.70 2.17
C GLY A 90 -3.85 -12.55 1.26
N ARG A 91 -5.01 -11.98 1.56
CA ARG A 91 -5.59 -10.88 0.78
C ARG A 91 -5.00 -9.52 1.12
N PHE A 92 -4.41 -9.39 2.30
CA PHE A 92 -3.78 -8.15 2.76
C PHE A 92 -2.28 -8.19 2.50
N LYS A 93 -1.74 -7.01 2.15
CA LYS A 93 -0.31 -6.71 2.16
C LYS A 93 -0.07 -5.68 3.27
N VAL A 94 0.73 -6.03 4.25
CA VAL A 94 0.97 -5.22 5.44
C VAL A 94 2.44 -4.84 5.52
N ALA A 95 2.72 -3.55 5.49
CA ALA A 95 4.05 -2.98 5.65
C ALA A 95 4.36 -2.65 7.12
N TRP A 96 3.34 -2.39 7.92
CA TRP A 96 3.50 -2.07 9.34
C TRP A 96 2.27 -2.48 10.16
N LEU A 97 2.50 -2.99 11.34
CA LEU A 97 1.48 -3.31 12.33
C LEU A 97 1.63 -2.38 13.54
N PRO A 98 0.52 -1.83 14.09
CA PRO A 98 0.58 -1.05 15.32
C PRO A 98 1.22 -1.84 16.48
N PRO A 99 1.87 -1.17 17.46
CA PRO A 99 2.27 -1.78 18.72
C PRO A 99 1.08 -2.48 19.41
N GLU A 100 1.36 -3.50 20.23
CA GLU A 100 0.30 -4.36 20.81
C GLU A 100 -0.71 -3.59 21.66
N ASP A 101 -0.25 -2.60 22.40
CA ASP A 101 -1.07 -1.71 23.23
C ASP A 101 -1.98 -0.77 22.44
N GLN A 102 -1.76 -0.67 21.13
CA GLN A 102 -2.54 0.16 20.20
C GLN A 102 -3.45 -0.64 19.29
N ARG A 103 -3.42 -1.98 19.37
CA ARG A 103 -4.28 -2.85 18.57
C ARG A 103 -5.64 -3.03 19.24
N ASN A 104 -6.69 -3.09 18.41
CA ASN A 104 -8.05 -3.40 18.86
C ASN A 104 -8.60 -2.43 19.93
N VAL A 105 -8.06 -1.22 20.00
CA VAL A 105 -8.55 -0.21 20.92
C VAL A 105 -9.85 0.38 20.37
N ILE A 106 -10.90 0.34 21.19
CA ILE A 106 -12.21 0.92 20.87
C ILE A 106 -12.52 1.99 21.89
N LYS A 107 -12.83 3.19 21.42
CA LYS A 107 -13.32 4.29 22.26
C LYS A 107 -14.84 4.34 22.20
N THR A 108 -15.47 4.68 23.31
CA THR A 108 -16.91 4.95 23.33
C THR A 108 -17.12 6.46 23.46
N ASP A 109 -17.84 7.04 22.50
CA ASP A 109 -18.27 8.42 22.54
C ASP A 109 -19.79 8.48 22.39
N ARG A 110 -20.48 9.12 23.33
CA ARG A 110 -21.95 9.24 23.37
C ARG A 110 -22.68 7.92 23.12
N GLY A 111 -22.18 6.83 23.72
CA GLY A 111 -22.75 5.50 23.57
C GLY A 111 -22.45 4.77 22.25
N LYS A 112 -21.66 5.37 21.36
CA LYS A 112 -21.24 4.76 20.09
C LYS A 112 -19.78 4.36 20.16
N LYS A 113 -19.45 3.21 19.56
CA LYS A 113 -18.07 2.80 19.34
C LYS A 113 -17.46 3.64 18.23
N VAL A 114 -16.32 4.26 18.50
CA VAL A 114 -15.61 5.10 17.54
C VAL A 114 -14.13 4.70 17.46
N PRO A 115 -13.50 4.81 16.29
CA PRO A 115 -12.07 4.58 16.16
C PRO A 115 -11.29 5.64 16.94
N PRO A 116 -10.33 5.23 17.80
CA PRO A 116 -9.65 6.17 18.70
C PRO A 116 -8.53 6.97 18.03
N PHE A 117 -7.95 6.47 16.95
CA PHE A 117 -6.69 6.97 16.38
C PHE A 117 -6.85 7.71 15.05
N GLY A 118 -7.91 8.51 14.92
CA GLY A 118 -8.14 9.33 13.72
C GLY A 118 -7.11 10.44 13.51
N ASP A 119 -6.39 10.84 14.55
CA ASP A 119 -5.25 11.74 14.49
C ASP A 119 -4.00 11.07 13.89
N ARG A 120 -3.83 9.76 14.06
CA ARG A 120 -2.67 8.98 13.64
C ARG A 120 -2.79 8.43 12.24
N GLY A 121 -3.98 8.03 11.84
CA GLY A 121 -4.18 7.42 10.54
C GLY A 121 -5.63 7.47 10.07
N CYS A 122 -5.81 6.99 8.84
CA CYS A 122 -7.13 6.83 8.21
C CYS A 122 -7.09 5.72 7.16
N GLY A 123 -8.26 5.22 6.79
CA GLY A 123 -8.41 4.28 5.68
C GLY A 123 -9.36 4.79 4.62
N GLY A 124 -9.08 4.45 3.36
CA GLY A 124 -9.96 4.66 2.22
C GLY A 124 -10.41 3.32 1.65
N VAL A 125 -11.70 3.17 1.37
CA VAL A 125 -12.31 1.94 0.86
C VAL A 125 -13.07 2.25 -0.42
N ASP A 126 -12.68 1.56 -1.48
CA ASP A 126 -13.45 1.46 -2.71
C ASP A 126 -14.13 0.08 -2.72
N SER A 127 -15.47 0.08 -2.67
CA SER A 127 -16.27 -1.13 -2.54
C SER A 127 -16.85 -1.58 -3.88
N TYR A 128 -17.20 -2.87 -3.97
CA TYR A 128 -17.98 -3.40 -5.09
C TYR A 128 -19.35 -3.88 -4.59
N ASP A 129 -20.38 -3.74 -5.44
CA ASP A 129 -21.75 -3.98 -5.03
C ASP A 129 -22.31 -5.36 -5.43
N LEU A 130 -21.75 -5.98 -6.45
CA LEU A 130 -22.31 -7.23 -7.00
C LEU A 130 -21.42 -8.42 -6.67
N ASP A 131 -22.02 -9.44 -6.09
CA ASP A 131 -21.35 -10.72 -5.80
C ASP A 131 -20.99 -11.46 -7.10
N ALA A 132 -21.79 -11.32 -8.15
CA ALA A 132 -21.55 -11.94 -9.45
C ALA A 132 -21.51 -10.90 -10.59
N THR A 133 -20.63 -11.15 -11.56
CA THR A 133 -20.58 -10.42 -12.82
C THR A 133 -20.89 -11.35 -13.97
N VAL A 134 -21.52 -10.81 -15.03
CA VAL A 134 -21.98 -11.60 -16.19
C VAL A 134 -20.83 -12.31 -16.91
N ASP A 135 -19.63 -11.72 -16.87
CA ASP A 135 -18.42 -12.24 -17.56
C ASP A 135 -17.33 -12.74 -16.61
N GLY A 136 -17.61 -12.81 -15.30
CA GLY A 136 -16.62 -13.21 -14.29
C GLY A 136 -15.51 -12.18 -14.05
N ARG A 137 -15.51 -11.03 -14.75
CA ARG A 137 -14.51 -9.96 -14.65
C ARG A 137 -15.05 -8.79 -13.82
N GLY A 138 -15.23 -9.01 -12.53
CA GLY A 138 -15.67 -7.95 -11.64
C GLY A 138 -14.53 -7.09 -11.10
N SER A 139 -14.82 -5.81 -10.82
CA SER A 139 -13.90 -4.93 -10.07
C SER A 139 -13.56 -5.53 -8.73
N LYS A 140 -12.33 -5.35 -8.28
CA LYS A 140 -11.91 -5.72 -6.92
C LYS A 140 -12.36 -4.63 -5.95
N GLY A 141 -12.66 -5.03 -4.71
CA GLY A 141 -12.71 -4.07 -3.63
C GLY A 141 -11.31 -3.72 -3.18
N ALA A 142 -11.09 -2.48 -2.78
CA ALA A 142 -9.81 -1.99 -2.30
C ALA A 142 -9.95 -1.34 -0.92
N LEU A 143 -8.93 -1.52 -0.08
CA LEU A 143 -8.73 -0.78 1.17
C LEU A 143 -7.26 -0.38 1.24
N HIS A 144 -7.01 0.88 1.52
CA HIS A 144 -5.68 1.38 1.86
C HIS A 144 -5.73 2.06 3.23
N MET A 145 -4.79 1.68 4.11
CA MET A 145 -4.57 2.36 5.38
C MET A 145 -3.33 3.24 5.28
N TYR A 146 -3.46 4.48 5.73
CA TYR A 146 -2.42 5.49 5.65
C TYR A 146 -2.09 6.02 7.04
N ASN A 147 -0.80 6.02 7.39
CA ASN A 147 -0.31 6.72 8.57
C ASN A 147 -0.07 8.19 8.23
N LYS A 148 -0.69 9.06 9.00
CA LYS A 148 -0.44 10.50 8.96
C LYS A 148 0.94 10.81 9.53
N PHE A 149 1.35 12.08 9.51
CA PHE A 149 2.61 12.48 10.14
C PHE A 149 2.62 12.11 11.62
N HIS A 150 3.65 11.38 12.02
CA HIS A 150 3.83 10.90 13.38
C HIS A 150 5.32 10.77 13.71
N MET A 151 5.72 11.04 14.97
CA MET A 151 7.13 11.01 15.38
C MET A 151 7.66 9.60 15.69
N GLU A 152 6.79 8.67 16.10
CA GLU A 152 7.18 7.35 16.65
C GLU A 152 6.93 6.19 15.69
N HIS A 153 6.18 6.41 14.60
CA HIS A 153 5.77 5.37 13.66
C HIS A 153 6.10 5.77 12.23
N PRO A 154 6.08 4.83 11.28
CA PRO A 154 6.16 5.19 9.86
C PRO A 154 5.12 6.26 9.54
N SER A 155 5.56 7.40 9.02
CA SER A 155 4.71 8.56 8.81
C SER A 155 4.60 8.95 7.35
N ASN A 156 3.48 9.56 6.97
CA ASN A 156 3.17 9.94 5.60
C ASN A 156 3.29 8.78 4.59
N THR A 157 2.84 7.58 5.01
CA THR A 157 2.99 6.37 4.19
C THR A 157 1.79 5.45 4.29
N PHE A 158 1.57 4.67 3.24
CA PHE A 158 0.60 3.57 3.26
C PHE A 158 1.20 2.39 4.01
N VAL A 159 0.44 1.85 4.96
CA VAL A 159 0.88 0.75 5.85
C VAL A 159 0.15 -0.55 5.60
N LEU A 160 -0.97 -0.50 4.87
CA LEU A 160 -1.75 -1.66 4.49
C LEU A 160 -2.42 -1.44 3.14
N GLU A 161 -2.36 -2.45 2.30
CA GLU A 161 -3.10 -2.59 1.06
C GLU A 161 -3.96 -3.86 1.10
N TYR A 162 -5.19 -3.74 0.65
CA TYR A 162 -6.06 -4.85 0.29
C TYR A 162 -6.61 -4.57 -1.12
N ALA A 163 -6.47 -5.51 -2.03
CA ALA A 163 -7.02 -5.41 -3.37
C ALA A 163 -7.50 -6.81 -3.80
N SER A 164 -8.72 -7.17 -3.41
CA SER A 164 -9.26 -8.51 -3.62
C SER A 164 -10.75 -8.47 -3.95
N ARG A 165 -11.22 -9.54 -4.59
CA ARG A 165 -12.65 -9.80 -4.82
C ARG A 165 -13.01 -11.17 -4.23
N PRO A 166 -13.32 -11.27 -2.93
CA PRO A 166 -13.86 -12.49 -2.37
C PRO A 166 -15.22 -12.86 -3.01
N PRO A 167 -15.64 -14.14 -2.93
CA PRO A 167 -16.87 -14.62 -3.59
C PRO A 167 -18.14 -13.89 -3.15
N LEU A 168 -18.16 -13.35 -1.95
CA LEU A 168 -19.29 -12.62 -1.37
C LEU A 168 -18.81 -11.24 -0.91
N ALA A 169 -19.54 -10.18 -1.24
CA ALA A 169 -19.26 -8.81 -0.77
C ALA A 169 -19.23 -8.73 0.76
N LYS A 170 -20.02 -9.53 1.46
CA LYS A 170 -19.99 -9.63 2.91
C LYS A 170 -18.59 -9.96 3.46
N ILE A 171 -17.83 -10.83 2.79
CA ILE A 171 -16.47 -11.20 3.22
C ILE A 171 -15.56 -9.98 3.09
N PHE A 172 -15.70 -9.20 2.01
CA PHE A 172 -14.95 -7.97 1.84
C PHE A 172 -15.21 -6.97 2.98
N TYR A 173 -16.47 -6.71 3.30
CA TYR A 173 -16.81 -5.78 4.39
C TYR A 173 -16.37 -6.30 5.77
N GLU A 174 -16.39 -7.61 5.99
CA GLU A 174 -15.87 -8.21 7.21
C GLU A 174 -14.34 -8.04 7.31
N ASP A 175 -13.61 -8.24 6.19
CA ASP A 175 -12.17 -7.99 6.10
C ASP A 175 -11.85 -6.53 6.42
N VAL A 176 -12.58 -5.59 5.83
CA VAL A 176 -12.43 -4.14 6.07
C VAL A 176 -12.67 -3.80 7.54
N LEU A 177 -13.71 -4.37 8.14
CA LEU A 177 -14.05 -4.13 9.55
C LEU A 177 -12.96 -4.66 10.48
N MET A 178 -12.45 -5.87 10.24
CA MET A 178 -11.34 -6.44 11.02
C MET A 178 -10.10 -5.55 10.98
N ALA A 179 -9.71 -5.08 9.81
CA ALA A 179 -8.58 -4.17 9.66
C ALA A 179 -8.83 -2.83 10.38
N ALA A 180 -10.02 -2.24 10.25
CA ALA A 180 -10.38 -0.99 10.91
C ALA A 180 -10.35 -1.10 12.45
N VAL A 181 -10.86 -2.20 13.00
CA VAL A 181 -10.83 -2.48 14.44
C VAL A 181 -9.39 -2.69 14.92
N PHE A 182 -8.61 -3.47 14.18
CA PHE A 182 -7.23 -3.77 14.53
C PHE A 182 -6.34 -2.52 14.59
N TYR A 183 -6.45 -1.62 13.61
CA TYR A 183 -5.68 -0.37 13.57
C TYR A 183 -6.30 0.76 14.42
N GLY A 184 -7.59 0.68 14.74
CA GLY A 184 -8.30 1.76 15.40
C GLY A 184 -8.40 3.05 14.57
N TYR A 185 -8.32 2.94 13.24
CA TYR A 185 -8.40 4.07 12.33
C TYR A 185 -9.81 4.28 11.79
N PRO A 186 -10.25 5.54 11.63
CA PRO A 186 -11.47 5.84 10.87
C PRO A 186 -11.26 5.46 9.41
N ILE A 187 -12.33 4.95 8.79
CA ILE A 187 -12.34 4.64 7.37
C ILE A 187 -13.41 5.44 6.65
N LEU A 188 -13.10 5.87 5.44
CA LEU A 188 -14.05 6.45 4.48
C LEU A 188 -14.37 5.39 3.44
N ILE A 189 -15.65 5.03 3.32
CA ILE A 189 -16.12 4.06 2.33
C ILE A 189 -16.82 4.83 1.21
N GLU A 190 -16.36 4.62 -0.02
CA GLU A 190 -17.06 5.13 -1.18
C GLU A 190 -18.42 4.42 -1.32
N ASN A 191 -19.48 5.21 -1.37
CA ASN A 191 -20.85 4.70 -1.54
C ASN A 191 -21.42 5.19 -2.87
N ASN A 192 -21.25 4.37 -3.90
CA ASN A 192 -21.76 4.65 -5.26
C ASN A 192 -23.20 4.16 -5.49
N LYS A 193 -23.95 3.86 -4.41
CA LYS A 193 -25.35 3.42 -4.52
C LYS A 193 -26.26 4.61 -4.76
N TYR A 194 -26.91 4.59 -5.90
CA TYR A 194 -28.07 5.42 -6.23
C TYR A 194 -29.36 4.64 -5.99
#